data_4d110ff10216c1c2229f5c6d68b30290
#
_entry.id   4d110ff10216c1c2229f5c6d68b30290
#
_cell.length_a   1.000
_cell.length_b   1.000
_cell.length_c   1.000
_cell.angle_alpha   90.00
_cell.angle_beta   90.00
_cell.angle_gamma   90.00
#
_symmetry.space_group_name_H-M   'P 1'
#
loop_
_entity.id
_entity.type
_entity.pdbx_description
1 polymer ?
#
loop_
_entity_poly.entity_id
_entity_poly.type
_entity_poly.pdbx_seq_one_letter_code
_entity_poly.pdbx_strand_id
1 'polypeptide(L)'
;NSVLPGPTRTDGVEKFIQDVFPGLTQAEAECRFIAENRPTSLIGRLIDPREIGDIVAFVCSARASVINGSCIRAEGGLVRTIC
;
A
#
# COMPACT_ATOMS: atom_id res chain seq x y z
N ASN A 1 -14.88 10.01 -5.27
CA ASN A 1 -13.76 9.74 -4.36
C ASN A 1 -12.58 9.12 -5.10
N SER A 2 -11.39 9.30 -4.53
CA SER A 2 -10.16 8.65 -5.00
C SER A 2 -9.57 7.82 -3.88
N VAL A 3 -8.98 6.68 -4.23
CA VAL A 3 -8.21 5.87 -3.28
C VAL A 3 -6.75 5.89 -3.74
N LEU A 4 -5.84 6.22 -2.83
CA LEU A 4 -4.42 6.35 -3.12
C LEU A 4 -3.66 5.25 -2.37
N PRO A 5 -3.38 4.12 -3.02
CA PRO A 5 -2.70 3.00 -2.36
C PRO A 5 -1.20 3.25 -2.21
N GLY A 6 -0.62 2.70 -1.15
CA GLY A 6 0.82 2.58 -1.01
C GLY A 6 1.37 1.35 -1.73
N PRO A 7 2.62 0.98 -1.44
CA PRO A 7 3.23 -0.18 -2.08
C PRO A 7 2.42 -1.45 -1.80
N THR A 8 1.89 -2.04 -2.85
CA THR A 8 0.96 -3.16 -2.79
C THR A 8 1.59 -4.39 -3.43
N ARG A 9 1.41 -5.56 -2.81
CA ARG A 9 1.97 -6.82 -3.29
C ARG A 9 1.21 -7.28 -4.53
N THR A 10 1.77 -6.95 -5.70
CA THR A 10 1.32 -7.42 -6.99
C THR A 10 2.46 -8.21 -7.64
N ASP A 11 2.16 -8.99 -8.68
CA ASP A 11 3.20 -9.75 -9.39
C ASP A 11 4.29 -8.83 -9.92
N GLY A 12 3.92 -7.69 -10.46
CA GLY A 12 4.88 -6.70 -10.97
C GLY A 12 5.77 -6.12 -9.88
N VAL A 13 5.22 -5.82 -8.71
CA VAL A 13 5.99 -5.30 -7.57
C VAL A 13 6.91 -6.38 -7.01
N GLU A 14 6.43 -7.61 -6.89
CA GLU A 14 7.25 -8.73 -6.42
C GLU A 14 8.45 -8.96 -7.34
N LYS A 15 8.23 -8.93 -8.65
CA LYS A 15 9.30 -9.07 -9.63
C LYS A 15 10.30 -7.92 -9.53
N PHE A 16 9.81 -6.70 -9.43
CA PHE A 16 10.66 -5.52 -9.29
C PHE A 16 11.57 -5.63 -8.06
N ILE A 17 11.00 -6.03 -6.92
CA ILE A 17 11.75 -6.17 -5.68
C ILE A 17 12.81 -7.27 -5.80
N GLN A 18 12.51 -8.38 -6.44
CA GLN A 18 13.47 -9.46 -6.69
C GLN A 18 14.60 -8.98 -7.59
N ASP A 19 14.30 -8.17 -8.60
CA ASP A 19 15.33 -7.62 -9.50
C ASP A 19 16.27 -6.65 -8.77
N VAL A 20 15.74 -5.88 -7.82
CA VAL A 20 16.52 -4.92 -7.03
C VAL A 20 17.37 -5.63 -5.98
N PHE A 21 16.87 -6.71 -5.38
CA PHE A 21 17.54 -7.45 -4.32
C PHE A 21 17.71 -8.92 -4.72
N PRO A 22 18.56 -9.23 -5.72
CA PRO A 22 18.77 -10.60 -6.14
C PRO A 22 19.45 -11.43 -5.04
N GLY A 23 19.08 -12.71 -4.97
CA GLY A 23 19.66 -13.64 -3.99
C GLY A 23 19.00 -13.64 -2.62
N LEU A 24 18.05 -12.74 -2.34
CA LEU A 24 17.27 -12.75 -1.12
C LEU A 24 15.96 -13.51 -1.31
N THR A 25 15.42 -14.05 -0.22
CA THR A 25 14.06 -14.58 -0.25
C THR A 25 13.07 -13.44 -0.48
N GLN A 26 11.86 -13.77 -0.91
CA GLN A 26 10.84 -12.75 -1.16
C GLN A 26 10.58 -11.93 0.11
N ALA A 27 10.46 -12.58 1.26
CA ALA A 27 10.22 -11.89 2.52
C ALA A 27 11.36 -10.95 2.92
N GLU A 28 12.61 -11.39 2.74
CA GLU A 28 13.78 -10.57 3.03
C GLU A 28 13.88 -9.37 2.09
N ALA A 29 13.62 -9.59 0.80
CA ALA A 29 13.65 -8.54 -0.22
C ALA A 29 12.57 -7.49 0.04
N GLU A 30 11.36 -7.89 0.39
CA GLU A 30 10.28 -6.97 0.73
C GLU A 30 10.62 -6.14 1.97
N CYS A 31 11.17 -6.78 2.99
CA CYS A 31 11.58 -6.10 4.22
C CYS A 31 12.62 -5.03 3.93
N ARG A 32 13.65 -5.36 3.15
CA ARG A 32 14.69 -4.40 2.76
C ARG A 32 14.15 -3.30 1.88
N PHE A 33 13.27 -3.62 0.95
CA PHE A 33 12.67 -2.61 0.09
C PHE A 33 11.93 -1.55 0.91
N ILE A 34 11.10 -1.97 1.86
CA ILE A 34 10.36 -1.04 2.71
C ILE A 34 11.31 -0.21 3.58
N ALA A 35 12.29 -0.84 4.20
CA ALA A 35 13.23 -0.15 5.08
C ALA A 35 14.06 0.91 4.34
N GLU A 36 14.50 0.62 3.13
CA GLU A 36 15.38 1.50 2.36
C GLU A 36 14.63 2.53 1.53
N ASN A 37 13.46 2.18 0.99
CA ASN A 37 12.74 3.02 0.04
C ASN A 37 11.45 3.64 0.61
N ARG A 38 10.95 3.12 1.71
CA ARG A 38 9.72 3.61 2.35
C ARG A 38 9.89 3.65 3.87
N PRO A 39 10.93 4.38 4.37
CA PRO A 39 11.27 4.34 5.80
C PRO A 39 10.20 4.95 6.69
N THR A 40 9.29 5.78 6.16
CA THR A 40 8.22 6.40 6.91
C THR A 40 6.99 5.49 7.09
N SER A 41 6.97 4.34 6.42
CA SER A 41 5.83 3.42 6.51
C SER A 41 5.56 2.99 7.94
N LEU A 42 4.37 3.25 8.43
CA LEU A 42 3.97 2.84 9.78
C LEU A 42 3.66 1.34 9.83
N ILE A 43 3.07 0.78 8.78
CA ILE A 43 2.80 -0.67 8.76
C ILE A 43 4.05 -1.49 8.43
N GLY A 44 5.06 -0.89 7.82
CA GLY A 44 6.37 -1.53 7.59
C GLY A 44 6.35 -2.75 6.68
N ARG A 45 5.36 -2.89 5.82
CA ARG A 45 5.21 -4.04 4.92
C ARG A 45 4.50 -3.63 3.64
N LEU A 46 4.53 -4.50 2.64
CA LEU A 46 3.67 -4.34 1.47
C LEU A 46 2.21 -4.53 1.87
N ILE A 47 1.33 -3.85 1.16
CA ILE A 47 -0.11 -3.94 1.36
C ILE A 47 -0.63 -5.15 0.57
N ASP A 48 -1.50 -5.93 1.17
CA ASP A 48 -2.21 -7.00 0.45
C ASP A 48 -3.26 -6.35 -0.46
N PRO A 49 -3.37 -6.77 -1.73
CA PRO A 49 -4.39 -6.23 -2.63
C PRO A 49 -5.81 -6.26 -2.07
N ARG A 50 -6.13 -7.24 -1.23
CA ARG A 50 -7.44 -7.36 -0.58
C ARG A 50 -7.71 -6.21 0.38
N GLU A 51 -6.68 -5.69 1.03
CA GLU A 51 -6.83 -4.55 1.93
C GLU A 51 -7.28 -3.31 1.17
N ILE A 52 -6.75 -3.11 -0.04
CA ILE A 52 -7.19 -2.03 -0.92
C ILE A 52 -8.60 -2.30 -1.43
N GLY A 53 -8.87 -3.53 -1.84
CA GLY A 53 -10.20 -3.94 -2.31
C GLY A 53 -11.29 -3.71 -1.26
N ASP A 54 -11.00 -4.00 0.01
CA ASP A 54 -11.95 -3.78 1.10
C ASP A 54 -12.28 -2.31 1.28
N ILE A 55 -11.30 -1.43 1.14
CA ILE A 55 -11.51 0.01 1.22
C ILE A 55 -12.38 0.49 0.05
N VAL A 56 -12.07 0.06 -1.16
CA VAL A 56 -12.85 0.40 -2.35
C VAL A 56 -14.29 -0.09 -2.20
N ALA A 57 -14.48 -1.32 -1.74
CA ALA A 57 -15.81 -1.89 -1.52
C ALA A 57 -16.61 -1.07 -0.51
N PHE A 58 -15.97 -0.66 0.59
CA PHE A 58 -16.63 0.19 1.59
C PHE A 58 -17.03 1.54 1.01
N VAL A 59 -16.12 2.21 0.32
CA VAL A 59 -16.37 3.54 -0.26
C VAL A 59 -17.46 3.50 -1.31
N CYS A 60 -17.59 2.39 -2.03
CA CYS A 60 -18.67 2.20 -3.02
C CYS A 60 -20.00 1.74 -2.40
N SER A 61 -20.04 1.48 -1.11
CA SER A 61 -21.23 0.97 -0.44
C SER A 61 -22.12 2.10 0.08
N ALA A 62 -23.36 1.74 0.41
CA ALA A 62 -24.27 2.68 1.04
C ALA A 62 -23.80 3.16 2.41
N ARG A 63 -22.91 2.40 3.06
CA ARG A 63 -22.33 2.77 4.36
C ARG A 63 -21.45 4.00 4.30
N ALA A 64 -20.90 4.29 3.12
CA ALA A 64 -20.04 5.46 2.91
C ALA A 64 -20.78 6.61 2.22
N SER A 65 -22.08 6.69 2.37
CA SER A 65 -22.93 7.63 1.62
C SER A 65 -22.60 9.11 1.85
N VAL A 66 -21.97 9.43 2.95
CA VAL A 66 -21.57 10.83 3.26
C VAL A 66 -20.13 11.14 2.83
N ILE A 67 -19.41 10.18 2.30
CA ILE A 67 -18.05 10.40 1.80
C ILE A 67 -18.13 10.74 0.32
N ASN A 68 -17.93 12.01 0.00
CA ASN A 68 -18.03 12.50 -1.37
C ASN A 68 -16.89 13.48 -1.65
N GLY A 69 -16.22 13.30 -2.77
CA GLY A 69 -15.12 14.18 -3.19
C GLY A 69 -13.88 14.08 -2.34
N SER A 70 -13.62 12.95 -1.72
CA SER A 70 -12.48 12.75 -0.84
C SER A 70 -11.35 11.97 -1.51
N CYS A 71 -10.13 12.30 -1.14
CA CYS A 71 -8.94 11.50 -1.44
C CYS A 71 -8.65 10.64 -0.22
N ILE A 72 -8.78 9.33 -0.37
CA ILE A 72 -8.62 8.39 0.72
C ILE A 72 -7.26 7.71 0.57
N ARG A 73 -6.33 8.05 1.46
CA ARG A 73 -5.01 7.43 1.45
C ARG A 73 -5.08 6.08 2.14
N ALA A 74 -4.63 5.05 1.42
CA ALA A 74 -4.58 3.67 1.89
C ALA A 74 -3.15 3.17 1.72
N GLU A 75 -2.22 3.82 2.37
CA GLU A 75 -0.78 3.72 2.08
C GLU A 75 0.06 3.24 3.28
N GLY A 76 -0.60 2.83 4.34
CA GLY A 76 0.09 2.32 5.53
C GLY A 76 0.85 3.37 6.32
N GLY A 77 0.48 4.65 6.19
CA GLY A 77 1.10 5.72 6.95
C GLY A 77 2.42 6.21 6.38
N LEU A 78 2.59 6.18 5.07
CA LEU A 78 3.79 6.69 4.41
C LEU A 78 3.92 8.21 4.53
N VAL A 79 2.82 8.92 4.31
CA VAL A 79 2.79 10.37 4.34
C VAL A 79 2.58 10.84 5.77
N ARG A 80 3.42 11.76 6.22
CA ARG A 80 3.45 12.21 7.63
C ARG A 80 2.41 13.25 7.98
N THR A 81 1.63 13.71 7.03
CA THR A 81 0.60 14.73 7.22
C THR A 81 -0.77 14.17 6.89
N ILE A 82 -1.80 14.72 7.50
CA ILE A 82 -3.19 14.32 7.21
C ILE A 82 -3.86 15.24 6.20
N CYS A 83 -3.19 16.32 5.87
CA CYS A 83 -3.67 17.25 4.83
C CYS A 83 -2.59 17.50 3.80
#